data_a072c54d4221e8088f3e9261cdc8f046
#
_entry.id   a072c54d4221e8088f3e9261cdc8f046
#
_cell.length_a   1.000
_cell.length_b   1.000
_cell.length_c   1.000
_cell.angle_alpha   90.00
_cell.angle_beta   90.00
_cell.angle_gamma   90.00
#
_symmetry.space_group_name_H-M   'P 1'
#
loop_
_entity.id
_entity.type
_entity.pdbx_description
1 polymer ?
#
loop_
_entity_poly.entity_id
_entity_poly.type
_entity_poly.pdbx_seq_one_letter_code
_entity_poly.pdbx_strand_id
1 'polypeptide(L)'
;SVDIHLLAYLYSSQLITKDKKSLSDKKRIYFKWLTEIMEEGLAKGEFKSTSTAAELMDIYAMYERALLYDWALFKGKFSLTERSDKLLPHVLDTFVEGI
;
A
#
# COMPACT_ATOMS: atom_id res chain seq x y z
N SER A 1 12.32 2.59 8.68
CA SER A 1 11.24 1.62 8.70
C SER A 1 9.97 2.21 8.11
N VAL A 2 9.11 1.36 7.62
CA VAL A 2 7.85 1.76 6.97
C VAL A 2 6.76 1.90 8.02
N ASP A 3 6.04 3.02 8.00
CA ASP A 3 4.85 3.19 8.83
C ASP A 3 3.64 2.58 8.12
N ILE A 4 3.38 1.32 8.44
CA ILE A 4 2.30 0.54 7.84
C ILE A 4 0.93 1.12 8.21
N HIS A 5 0.77 1.60 9.43
CA HIS A 5 -0.50 2.17 9.87
C HIS A 5 -0.83 3.45 9.10
N LEU A 6 0.17 4.27 8.84
CA LEU A 6 -0.01 5.48 8.06
C LEU A 6 -0.38 5.17 6.61
N LEU A 7 0.29 4.18 6.01
CA LEU A 7 -0.05 3.74 4.65
C LEU A 7 -1.48 3.23 4.56
N ALA A 8 -1.87 2.38 5.50
CA ALA A 8 -3.23 1.83 5.55
C ALA A 8 -4.27 2.94 5.74
N TYR A 9 -3.98 3.91 6.60
CA TYR A 9 -4.85 5.05 6.82
C TYR A 9 -5.03 5.88 5.57
N LEU A 10 -3.94 6.20 4.88
CA LEU A 10 -3.99 6.99 3.65
C LEU A 10 -4.78 6.27 2.56
N TYR A 11 -4.56 4.97 2.42
CA TYR A 11 -5.27 4.15 1.45
C TYR A 11 -6.77 4.13 1.74
N SER A 12 -7.15 3.88 2.98
CA SER A 12 -8.55 3.86 3.39
C SER A 12 -9.22 5.22 3.19
N SER A 13 -8.50 6.32 3.47
CA SER A 13 -9.01 7.67 3.25
C SER A 13 -9.34 7.92 1.78
N GLN A 14 -8.53 7.42 0.86
CA GLN A 14 -8.78 7.56 -0.58
C GLN A 14 -10.09 6.89 -0.99
N LEU A 15 -10.40 5.74 -0.42
CA LEU A 15 -11.58 4.97 -0.77
C LEU A 15 -12.88 5.60 -0.28
N ILE A 16 -12.82 6.33 0.83
CA ILE A 16 -13.99 6.92 1.47
C ILE A 16 -14.30 8.31 0.92
N THR A 17 -13.30 8.99 0.34
CA THR A 17 -13.46 10.36 -0.16
C THR A 17 -14.28 10.38 -1.45
N LYS A 18 -15.38 11.17 -1.46
CA LYS A 18 -16.24 11.36 -2.63
C LYS A 18 -15.82 12.51 -3.53
N ASP A 19 -14.91 13.35 -3.07
CA ASP A 19 -14.40 14.50 -3.81
C ASP A 19 -13.27 14.05 -4.74
N LYS A 20 -13.53 14.09 -6.06
CA LYS A 20 -12.58 13.65 -7.07
C LYS A 20 -11.26 14.41 -7.05
N LYS A 21 -11.29 15.72 -6.79
CA LYS A 21 -10.08 16.54 -6.72
C LYS A 21 -9.23 16.17 -5.52
N SER A 22 -9.86 16.08 -4.36
CA SER A 22 -9.21 15.68 -3.13
C SER A 22 -8.66 14.26 -3.24
N LEU A 23 -9.41 13.36 -3.88
CA LEU A 23 -8.97 11.98 -4.11
C LEU A 23 -7.72 11.93 -5.00
N SER A 24 -7.68 12.74 -6.05
CA SER A 24 -6.53 12.82 -6.95
C SER A 24 -5.27 13.31 -6.22
N ASP A 25 -5.41 14.36 -5.40
CA ASP A 25 -4.30 14.91 -4.62
C ASP A 25 -3.80 13.91 -3.57
N LYS A 26 -4.71 13.25 -2.85
CA LYS A 26 -4.36 12.22 -1.87
C LYS A 26 -3.68 11.04 -2.53
N LYS A 27 -4.15 10.63 -3.69
CA LYS A 27 -3.57 9.54 -4.47
C LYS A 27 -2.13 9.86 -4.88
N ARG A 28 -1.88 11.11 -5.30
CA ARG A 28 -0.55 11.59 -5.68
C ARG A 28 0.42 11.55 -4.52
N ILE A 29 -0.01 12.03 -3.35
CA ILE A 29 0.79 12.02 -2.12
C ILE A 29 1.10 10.59 -1.72
N TYR A 30 0.11 9.72 -1.77
CA TYR A 30 0.26 8.31 -1.44
C TYR A 30 1.28 7.62 -2.33
N PHE A 31 1.20 7.82 -3.65
CA PHE A 31 2.16 7.25 -4.60
C PHE A 31 3.57 7.78 -4.37
N LYS A 32 3.71 9.06 -4.07
CA LYS A 32 5.01 9.64 -3.76
C LYS A 32 5.63 8.99 -2.53
N TRP A 33 4.88 8.84 -1.46
CA TRP A 33 5.36 8.20 -0.23
C TRP A 33 5.71 6.73 -0.46
N LEU A 34 4.88 6.02 -1.19
CA LEU A 34 5.12 4.62 -1.50
C LEU A 34 6.39 4.46 -2.32
N THR A 35 6.60 5.32 -3.31
CA THR A 35 7.83 5.33 -4.11
C THR A 35 9.06 5.55 -3.22
N GLU A 36 9.01 6.53 -2.33
CA GLU A 36 10.10 6.84 -1.42
C GLU A 36 10.42 5.66 -0.51
N ILE A 37 9.40 4.98 0.00
CA ILE A 37 9.56 3.80 0.85
C ILE A 37 10.25 2.67 0.08
N MET A 38 9.81 2.41 -1.14
CA MET A 38 10.41 1.34 -1.96
C MET A 38 11.85 1.66 -2.33
N GLU A 39 12.13 2.89 -2.74
CA GLU A 39 13.48 3.33 -3.06
C GLU A 39 14.41 3.26 -1.86
N GLU A 40 13.95 3.73 -0.70
CA GLU A 40 14.73 3.72 0.52
C GLU A 40 15.01 2.28 0.99
N GLY A 41 13.99 1.43 0.97
CA GLY A 41 14.15 0.03 1.36
C GLY A 41 15.18 -0.70 0.51
N LEU A 42 15.18 -0.45 -0.80
CA LEU A 42 16.18 -1.03 -1.71
C LEU A 42 17.56 -0.43 -1.47
N ALA A 43 17.65 0.89 -1.34
CA ALA A 43 18.92 1.59 -1.17
C ALA A 43 19.62 1.20 0.14
N LYS A 44 18.86 1.00 1.21
CA LYS A 44 19.40 0.61 2.52
C LYS A 44 19.58 -0.90 2.68
N GLY A 45 19.20 -1.68 1.68
CA GLY A 45 19.28 -3.13 1.75
C GLY A 45 18.25 -3.77 2.68
N GLU A 46 17.22 -3.04 3.10
CA GLU A 46 16.13 -3.58 3.89
C GLU A 46 15.28 -4.54 3.06
N PHE A 47 15.08 -4.22 1.78
CA PHE A 47 14.43 -5.10 0.82
C PHE A 47 15.47 -5.87 0.05
N LYS A 48 15.46 -7.19 0.18
CA LYS A 48 16.43 -8.07 -0.47
C LYS A 48 15.93 -8.58 -1.83
N SER A 49 15.29 -7.69 -2.57
CA SER A 49 14.71 -8.01 -3.86
C SER A 49 15.65 -7.59 -4.99
N THR A 50 15.61 -8.34 -6.09
CA THR A 50 16.25 -7.94 -7.35
C THR A 50 15.34 -7.05 -8.20
N SER A 51 14.11 -6.84 -7.75
CA SER A 51 13.14 -5.99 -8.44
C SER A 51 13.48 -4.50 -8.27
N THR A 52 13.01 -3.69 -9.21
CA THR A 52 13.10 -2.24 -9.09
C THR A 52 12.03 -1.71 -8.14
N ALA A 53 12.21 -0.47 -7.68
CA ALA A 53 11.19 0.19 -6.86
C ALA A 53 9.83 0.23 -7.56
N ALA A 54 9.81 0.49 -8.87
CA ALA A 54 8.59 0.52 -9.66
C ALA A 54 7.88 -0.86 -9.66
N GLU A 55 8.66 -1.93 -9.80
CA GLU A 55 8.09 -3.28 -9.77
C GLU A 55 7.53 -3.61 -8.38
N LEU A 56 8.22 -3.23 -7.31
CA LEU A 56 7.71 -3.43 -5.94
C LEU A 56 6.43 -2.63 -5.70
N MET A 57 6.35 -1.42 -6.24
CA MET A 57 5.13 -0.63 -6.19
C MET A 57 3.97 -1.29 -6.91
N ASP A 58 4.23 -1.86 -8.08
CA ASP A 58 3.20 -2.58 -8.84
C ASP A 58 2.67 -3.78 -8.05
N ILE A 59 3.57 -4.54 -7.45
CA ILE A 59 3.19 -5.70 -6.63
C ILE A 59 2.32 -5.25 -5.45
N TYR A 60 2.78 -4.23 -4.74
CA TYR A 60 2.06 -3.70 -3.58
C TYR A 60 0.67 -3.19 -3.98
N ALA A 61 0.59 -2.44 -5.08
CA ALA A 61 -0.67 -1.91 -5.58
C ALA A 61 -1.65 -3.02 -5.99
N MET A 62 -1.16 -4.15 -6.48
CA MET A 62 -2.00 -5.30 -6.80
C MET A 62 -2.67 -5.86 -5.54
N TYR A 63 -1.92 -5.95 -4.43
CA TYR A 63 -2.50 -6.37 -3.15
C TYR A 63 -3.55 -5.39 -2.66
N GLU A 64 -3.29 -4.09 -2.80
CA GLU A 64 -4.26 -3.07 -2.42
C GLU A 64 -5.55 -3.18 -3.23
N ARG A 65 -5.43 -3.38 -4.54
CA ARG A 65 -6.59 -3.56 -5.41
C ARG A 65 -7.36 -4.85 -5.07
N ALA A 66 -6.65 -5.92 -4.74
CA ALA A 66 -7.29 -7.16 -4.31
C ALA A 66 -8.07 -6.96 -3.00
N LEU A 67 -7.49 -6.24 -2.06
CA LEU A 67 -8.14 -5.93 -0.80
C LEU A 67 -9.41 -5.08 -1.02
N LEU A 68 -9.29 -4.08 -1.88
CA LEU A 68 -10.44 -3.24 -2.24
C LEU A 68 -11.54 -4.05 -2.94
N TYR A 69 -11.15 -4.94 -3.84
CA TYR A 69 -12.10 -5.82 -4.51
C TYR A 69 -12.86 -6.69 -3.50
N ASP A 70 -12.15 -7.28 -2.55
CA ASP A 70 -12.78 -8.06 -1.48
C ASP A 70 -13.73 -7.22 -0.65
N TRP A 71 -13.31 -6.01 -0.30
CA TRP A 71 -14.15 -5.10 0.47
C TRP A 71 -15.45 -4.77 -0.27
N ALA A 72 -15.37 -4.52 -1.57
CA ALA A 72 -16.53 -4.27 -2.42
C ALA A 72 -17.40 -5.53 -2.55
N LEU A 73 -16.76 -6.68 -2.73
CA LEU A 73 -17.47 -7.97 -2.84
C LEU A 73 -18.27 -8.29 -1.58
N PHE A 74 -17.73 -7.97 -0.42
CA PHE A 74 -18.41 -8.14 0.86
C PHE A 74 -19.25 -6.93 1.25
N LYS A 75 -19.50 -6.00 0.31
CA LYS A 75 -20.37 -4.83 0.48
C LYS A 75 -19.95 -3.94 1.66
N GLY A 76 -18.66 -3.83 1.90
CA GLY A 76 -18.11 -2.99 2.95
C GLY A 76 -18.37 -3.50 4.36
N LYS A 77 -18.67 -4.79 4.53
CA LYS A 77 -19.06 -5.35 5.83
C LYS A 77 -17.89 -5.59 6.79
N PHE A 78 -16.67 -5.38 6.37
CA PHE A 78 -15.50 -5.40 7.27
C PHE A 78 -14.79 -4.06 7.24
N SER A 79 -14.00 -3.79 8.27
CA SER A 79 -13.19 -2.57 8.31
C SER A 79 -12.01 -2.69 7.37
N LEU A 80 -11.96 -1.83 6.35
CA LEU A 80 -10.86 -1.80 5.40
C LEU A 80 -9.54 -1.45 6.10
N THR A 81 -9.57 -0.50 7.03
CA THR A 81 -8.40 -0.10 7.80
C THR A 81 -7.85 -1.26 8.64
N GLU A 82 -8.70 -1.94 9.40
CA GLU A 82 -8.27 -3.07 10.22
C GLU A 82 -7.71 -4.20 9.37
N ARG A 83 -8.35 -4.50 8.26
CA ARG A 83 -7.90 -5.55 7.35
C ARG A 83 -6.57 -5.18 6.70
N SER A 84 -6.41 -3.94 6.30
CA SER A 84 -5.16 -3.42 5.73
C SER A 84 -4.01 -3.50 6.73
N ASP A 85 -4.25 -3.06 7.96
CA ASP A 85 -3.25 -3.10 9.03
C ASP A 85 -2.77 -4.53 9.31
N LYS A 86 -3.67 -5.50 9.16
CA LYS A 86 -3.35 -6.89 9.40
C LYS A 86 -2.60 -7.54 8.23
N LEU A 87 -2.99 -7.25 7.00
CA LEU A 87 -2.53 -7.98 5.82
C LEU A 87 -1.36 -7.32 5.08
N LEU A 88 -1.35 -5.99 4.98
CA LEU A 88 -0.30 -5.31 4.20
C LEU A 88 1.11 -5.50 4.76
N PRO A 89 1.34 -5.64 6.08
CA PRO A 89 2.67 -5.95 6.58
C PRO A 89 3.25 -7.24 6.01
N HIS A 90 2.42 -8.23 5.73
CA HIS A 90 2.87 -9.50 5.12
C HIS A 90 3.45 -9.28 3.73
N VAL A 91 2.88 -8.37 2.96
CA VAL A 91 3.40 -8.03 1.63
C VAL A 91 4.80 -7.43 1.75
N LEU A 92 4.98 -6.50 2.67
CA LEU A 92 6.28 -5.87 2.89
C LEU A 92 7.32 -6.86 3.43
N ASP A 93 6.89 -7.82 4.25
CA ASP A 93 7.75 -8.89 4.73
C ASP A 93 8.31 -9.73 3.59
N THR A 94 7.53 -9.97 2.53
CA THR A 94 8.05 -10.69 1.36
C THR A 94 9.17 -9.93 0.68
N PHE A 95 9.10 -8.60 0.65
CA PHE A 95 10.16 -7.78 0.07
C PHE A 95 11.43 -7.83 0.94
N VAL A 96 11.27 -7.84 2.26
CA VAL A 96 12.40 -7.95 3.20
C VAL A 96 13.08 -9.32 3.07
N GLU A 97 12.31 -10.37 2.90
CA GLU A 97 12.83 -11.75 2.77
C GLU A 97 13.48 -12.01 1.41
N GLY A 98 13.15 -11.24 0.41
CA GLY A 98 13.77 -11.34 -0.92
C GLY A 98 13.14 -12.38 -1.82
N ILE A 99 11.88 -12.63 -1.65
CA ILE A 99 11.12 -13.56 -2.51
C ILE A 99 10.70 -12.86 -3.80
#